data_dd0af9ad3d05b37b585580729ab7169f
#
_entry.id   dd0af9ad3d05b37b585580729ab7169f
#
_cell.length_a   1.000
_cell.length_b   1.000
_cell.length_c   1.000
_cell.angle_alpha   90.00
_cell.angle_beta   90.00
_cell.angle_gamma   90.00
#
_symmetry.space_group_name_H-M   'P 1'
#
loop_
_entity.id
_entity.type
_entity.pdbx_description
1 polymer ?
#
loop_
_entity_poly.entity_id
_entity_poly.type
_entity_poly.pdbx_seq_one_letter_code
_entity_poly.pdbx_strand_id
1 'polypeptide(L)'
;VAHNVGFMAADLNGEYHGVKGLNALYRRLVAKNFTAIADMQSILRSSYLRMRFNISSYRVEHLDNHRQDRRKLVATKDKCLRQLPSLFDDYIDVLARLGYNVRLDFQSLFPPTGGNLRLVSDRIGEKKMFQQWIGIAPFAAFRGKVYPAQLTERVIAELIRRHPSCRIFLFGGGDAEMAQIDRWCAQYKDCTNASQLLGSVQQELIVMSHLDVMLSMDSVNMHLASIAGTRVVSLWGATHPYAGYLGYGQSHDDVIQADLGCRPCSLHGNRLCKRGD
;
A
#
# COMPACT_ATOMS: atom_id res chain seq x y z
N VAL A 1 0.64 0.59 -18.18
CA VAL A 1 -0.29 -0.55 -18.18
C VAL A 1 0.22 -1.54 -19.22
N ALA A 2 0.37 -2.82 -18.86
CA ALA A 2 0.81 -3.86 -19.80
C ALA A 2 -0.15 -3.91 -21.00
N HIS A 3 0.38 -4.12 -22.21
CA HIS A 3 -0.37 -4.07 -23.48
C HIS A 3 -1.57 -5.04 -23.54
N ASN A 4 -1.61 -6.06 -22.68
CA ASN A 4 -2.63 -7.10 -22.66
C ASN A 4 -3.57 -7.04 -21.44
N VAL A 5 -3.60 -5.92 -20.72
CA VAL A 5 -4.46 -5.75 -19.54
C VAL A 5 -5.60 -4.78 -19.85
N GLY A 6 -6.84 -5.27 -19.76
CA GLY A 6 -8.03 -4.44 -19.80
C GLY A 6 -8.49 -4.07 -18.39
N PHE A 7 -8.91 -2.83 -18.20
CA PHE A 7 -9.49 -2.34 -16.94
C PHE A 7 -11.00 -2.09 -17.12
N MET A 8 -11.78 -2.55 -16.15
CA MET A 8 -13.21 -2.28 -16.08
C MET A 8 -13.59 -1.85 -14.67
N ALA A 9 -13.93 -0.58 -14.50
CA ALA A 9 -14.46 -0.07 -13.25
C ALA A 9 -15.87 -0.63 -13.00
N ALA A 10 -16.15 -0.99 -11.73
CA ALA A 10 -17.47 -1.42 -11.28
C ALA A 10 -17.87 -0.60 -10.05
N ASP A 11 -18.88 0.27 -10.21
CA ASP A 11 -19.45 1.02 -9.09
C ASP A 11 -20.37 0.10 -8.26
N LEU A 12 -19.81 -0.49 -7.23
CA LEU A 12 -20.51 -1.43 -6.35
C LEU A 12 -21.44 -0.74 -5.33
N ASN A 13 -21.39 0.56 -5.21
CA ASN A 13 -22.29 1.35 -4.36
C ASN A 13 -23.40 2.05 -5.15
N GLY A 14 -23.21 2.21 -6.45
CA GLY A 14 -24.19 2.76 -7.40
C GLY A 14 -24.75 1.69 -8.33
N GLU A 15 -24.31 1.65 -9.59
CA GLU A 15 -24.87 0.80 -10.67
C GLU A 15 -24.97 -0.69 -10.29
N TYR A 16 -23.95 -1.21 -9.58
CA TYR A 16 -23.90 -2.64 -9.21
C TYR A 16 -24.23 -2.92 -7.75
N HIS A 17 -25.03 -2.05 -7.13
CA HIS A 17 -25.44 -2.23 -5.74
C HIS A 17 -26.41 -3.41 -5.56
N GLY A 18 -26.23 -4.16 -4.47
CA GLY A 18 -27.10 -5.27 -4.08
C GLY A 18 -27.07 -6.46 -5.04
N VAL A 19 -27.93 -7.44 -4.80
CA VAL A 19 -27.99 -8.69 -5.60
C VAL A 19 -28.37 -8.43 -7.05
N LYS A 20 -29.32 -7.51 -7.31
CA LYS A 20 -29.74 -7.12 -8.67
C LYS A 20 -28.58 -6.52 -9.44
N GLY A 21 -27.82 -5.60 -8.83
CA GLY A 21 -26.65 -4.98 -9.42
C GLY A 21 -25.54 -6.00 -9.68
N LEU A 22 -25.25 -6.88 -8.71
CA LEU A 22 -24.25 -7.96 -8.89
C LEU A 22 -24.63 -8.92 -10.02
N ASN A 23 -25.92 -9.19 -10.24
CA ASN A 23 -26.38 -9.97 -11.40
C ASN A 23 -26.17 -9.23 -12.73
N ALA A 24 -26.34 -7.92 -12.76
CA ALA A 24 -26.03 -7.12 -13.94
C ALA A 24 -24.52 -7.15 -14.24
N LEU A 25 -23.68 -6.97 -13.22
CA LEU A 25 -22.24 -7.09 -13.33
C LEU A 25 -21.81 -8.49 -13.83
N TYR A 26 -22.39 -9.56 -13.27
CA TYR A 26 -22.15 -10.93 -13.72
C TYR A 26 -22.41 -11.09 -15.22
N ARG A 27 -23.58 -10.64 -15.73
CA ARG A 27 -23.92 -10.70 -17.17
C ARG A 27 -22.90 -9.94 -18.03
N ARG A 28 -22.46 -8.76 -17.57
CA ARG A 28 -21.45 -7.97 -18.28
C ARG A 28 -20.09 -8.66 -18.31
N LEU A 29 -19.72 -9.37 -17.23
CA LEU A 29 -18.48 -10.15 -17.17
C LEU A 29 -18.55 -11.39 -18.06
N VAL A 30 -19.67 -12.11 -18.07
CA VAL A 30 -19.88 -13.29 -18.96
C VAL A 30 -19.72 -12.90 -20.44
N ALA A 31 -20.24 -11.73 -20.84
CA ALA A 31 -20.10 -11.24 -22.21
C ALA A 31 -18.63 -10.98 -22.65
N LYS A 32 -17.67 -11.04 -21.73
CA LYS A 32 -16.23 -10.92 -22.03
C LYS A 32 -15.57 -12.25 -22.40
N ASN A 33 -16.28 -13.37 -22.29
CA ASN A 33 -15.81 -14.72 -22.64
C ASN A 33 -14.49 -15.12 -21.95
N PHE A 34 -14.38 -14.88 -20.64
CA PHE A 34 -13.21 -15.28 -19.87
C PHE A 34 -13.06 -16.80 -19.82
N THR A 35 -11.83 -17.30 -19.81
CA THR A 35 -11.51 -18.71 -19.69
C THR A 35 -11.32 -19.15 -18.23
N ALA A 36 -10.92 -18.22 -17.37
CA ALA A 36 -10.72 -18.44 -15.94
C ALA A 36 -11.02 -17.17 -15.14
N ILE A 37 -11.40 -17.33 -13.90
CA ILE A 37 -11.73 -16.26 -12.95
C ILE A 37 -10.86 -16.40 -11.71
N ALA A 38 -10.10 -15.37 -11.38
CA ALA A 38 -9.34 -15.26 -10.14
C ALA A 38 -9.98 -14.23 -9.22
N ASP A 39 -10.59 -14.66 -8.10
CA ASP A 39 -11.11 -13.76 -7.07
C ASP A 39 -9.97 -13.42 -6.09
N MET A 40 -9.27 -12.31 -6.34
CA MET A 40 -8.14 -11.82 -5.54
C MET A 40 -8.58 -11.07 -4.27
N GLN A 41 -9.87 -10.99 -3.97
CA GLN A 41 -10.38 -10.26 -2.82
C GLN A 41 -11.08 -11.16 -1.79
N SER A 42 -11.84 -12.16 -2.25
CA SER A 42 -12.55 -13.15 -1.44
C SER A 42 -13.43 -12.54 -0.33
N ILE A 43 -14.18 -11.48 -0.67
CA ILE A 43 -15.18 -10.83 0.18
C ILE A 43 -16.60 -11.31 -0.20
N LEU A 44 -17.61 -10.91 0.58
CA LEU A 44 -19.00 -11.36 0.37
C LEU A 44 -19.50 -11.07 -1.05
N ARG A 45 -19.24 -9.87 -1.59
CA ARG A 45 -19.69 -9.48 -2.94
C ARG A 45 -19.01 -10.31 -4.03
N SER A 46 -17.69 -10.50 -3.95
CA SER A 46 -16.96 -11.33 -4.91
C SER A 46 -17.29 -12.81 -4.76
N SER A 47 -17.59 -13.29 -3.53
CA SER A 47 -18.07 -14.66 -3.28
C SER A 47 -19.41 -14.94 -3.97
N TYR A 48 -20.31 -13.96 -4.03
CA TYR A 48 -21.55 -14.09 -4.79
C TYR A 48 -21.28 -14.25 -6.30
N LEU A 49 -20.43 -13.42 -6.88
CA LEU A 49 -20.04 -13.54 -8.29
C LEU A 49 -19.36 -14.87 -8.57
N ARG A 50 -18.45 -15.30 -7.70
CA ARG A 50 -17.78 -16.60 -7.78
C ARG A 50 -18.76 -17.77 -7.79
N MET A 51 -19.75 -17.75 -6.91
CA MET A 51 -20.82 -18.77 -6.88
C MET A 51 -21.54 -18.82 -8.25
N ARG A 52 -21.87 -17.68 -8.85
CA ARG A 52 -22.53 -17.62 -10.17
C ARG A 52 -21.65 -18.21 -11.27
N PHE A 53 -20.35 -17.90 -11.26
CA PHE A 53 -19.40 -18.44 -12.23
C PHE A 53 -19.20 -19.96 -12.04
N ASN A 54 -19.14 -20.47 -10.82
CA ASN A 54 -19.05 -21.90 -10.54
C ASN A 54 -20.26 -22.68 -11.08
N ILE A 55 -21.48 -22.15 -10.89
CA ILE A 55 -22.70 -22.76 -11.44
C ILE A 55 -22.65 -22.83 -12.97
N SER A 56 -22.00 -21.86 -13.61
CA SER A 56 -21.84 -21.79 -15.06
C SER A 56 -20.60 -22.53 -15.56
N SER A 57 -19.99 -23.39 -14.74
CA SER A 57 -18.84 -24.26 -15.07
C SER A 57 -17.56 -23.51 -15.52
N TYR A 58 -17.38 -22.26 -15.09
CA TYR A 58 -16.10 -21.56 -15.27
C TYR A 58 -15.05 -22.13 -14.31
N ARG A 59 -13.77 -22.05 -14.73
CA ARG A 59 -12.65 -22.31 -13.82
C ARG A 59 -12.51 -21.12 -12.89
N VAL A 60 -12.74 -21.32 -11.59
CA VAL A 60 -12.78 -20.23 -10.60
C VAL A 60 -11.92 -20.61 -9.40
N GLU A 61 -10.96 -19.76 -9.07
CA GLU A 61 -10.17 -19.84 -7.85
C GLU A 61 -10.23 -18.54 -7.07
N HIS A 62 -9.91 -18.61 -5.79
CA HIS A 62 -10.02 -17.45 -4.90
C HIS A 62 -8.94 -17.41 -3.83
N LEU A 63 -8.69 -16.20 -3.34
CA LEU A 63 -7.77 -15.93 -2.26
C LEU A 63 -8.23 -16.61 -0.96
N ASP A 64 -7.31 -17.27 -0.27
CA ASP A 64 -7.50 -17.63 1.14
C ASP A 64 -7.21 -16.41 2.00
N ASN A 65 -8.18 -15.99 2.78
CA ASN A 65 -8.03 -14.86 3.69
C ASN A 65 -7.35 -15.22 5.02
N HIS A 66 -6.90 -16.45 5.22
CA HIS A 66 -6.22 -16.94 6.43
C HIS A 66 -6.92 -16.49 7.74
N ARG A 67 -8.25 -16.51 7.77
CA ARG A 67 -9.07 -15.88 8.82
C ARG A 67 -8.76 -16.40 10.22
N GLN A 68 -8.49 -17.69 10.36
CA GLN A 68 -8.19 -18.31 11.66
C GLN A 68 -6.82 -17.82 12.17
N ASP A 69 -5.79 -17.86 11.32
CA ASP A 69 -4.44 -17.44 11.68
C ASP A 69 -4.36 -15.94 11.95
N ARG A 70 -5.05 -15.14 11.14
CA ARG A 70 -5.20 -13.70 11.39
C ARG A 70 -5.91 -13.39 12.71
N ARG A 71 -6.91 -14.19 13.11
CA ARG A 71 -7.55 -14.06 14.43
C ARG A 71 -6.58 -14.40 15.57
N LYS A 72 -5.80 -15.47 15.43
CA LYS A 72 -4.76 -15.85 16.41
C LYS A 72 -3.67 -14.80 16.51
N LEU A 73 -3.26 -14.21 15.38
CA LEU A 73 -2.24 -13.16 15.34
C LEU A 73 -2.63 -11.92 16.17
N VAL A 74 -3.91 -11.52 16.17
CA VAL A 74 -4.41 -10.33 16.91
C VAL A 74 -5.15 -10.69 18.20
N ALA A 75 -5.09 -11.93 18.64
CA ALA A 75 -5.75 -12.39 19.85
C ALA A 75 -5.16 -11.72 21.10
N THR A 76 -5.98 -11.51 22.13
CA THR A 76 -5.52 -11.01 23.42
C THR A 76 -4.96 -12.13 24.30
N LYS A 77 -5.55 -13.34 24.17
CA LYS A 77 -5.10 -14.56 24.84
C LYS A 77 -4.67 -15.55 23.76
N ASP A 78 -3.70 -16.39 24.06
CA ASP A 78 -3.16 -17.44 23.16
C ASP A 78 -2.75 -16.89 21.79
N LYS A 79 -2.15 -15.69 21.79
CA LYS A 79 -1.63 -15.04 20.60
C LYS A 79 -0.57 -15.90 19.93
N CYS A 80 -0.71 -16.14 18.63
CA CYS A 80 0.29 -16.80 17.82
C CYS A 80 0.98 -15.76 16.93
N LEU A 81 2.18 -15.34 17.31
CA LEU A 81 2.98 -14.39 16.56
C LEU A 81 3.82 -15.14 15.50
N ARG A 82 3.19 -15.52 14.40
CA ARG A 82 3.81 -16.21 13.28
C ARG A 82 3.59 -15.46 11.99
N GLN A 83 4.62 -15.41 11.14
CA GLN A 83 4.51 -14.85 9.79
C GLN A 83 3.45 -15.61 8.98
N LEU A 84 2.50 -14.89 8.44
CA LEU A 84 1.53 -15.39 7.46
C LEU A 84 2.08 -15.20 6.04
N PRO A 85 1.58 -15.95 5.05
CA PRO A 85 1.93 -15.73 3.65
C PRO A 85 1.73 -14.26 3.27
N SER A 86 2.57 -13.75 2.40
CA SER A 86 2.37 -12.41 1.84
C SER A 86 1.16 -12.42 0.88
N LEU A 87 0.55 -11.26 0.66
CA LEU A 87 -0.49 -11.15 -0.37
C LEU A 87 0.00 -11.56 -1.75
N PHE A 88 1.29 -11.37 -2.03
CA PHE A 88 1.89 -11.77 -3.31
C PHE A 88 1.97 -13.29 -3.45
N ASP A 89 2.35 -14.00 -2.38
CA ASP A 89 2.34 -15.46 -2.35
C ASP A 89 0.92 -16.00 -2.51
N ASP A 90 -0.04 -15.40 -1.83
CA ASP A 90 -1.46 -15.75 -1.93
C ASP A 90 -2.00 -15.54 -3.36
N TYR A 91 -1.59 -14.47 -4.07
CA TYR A 91 -1.98 -14.23 -5.47
C TYR A 91 -1.36 -15.25 -6.41
N ILE A 92 -0.10 -15.61 -6.20
CA ILE A 92 0.58 -16.67 -6.98
C ILE A 92 -0.13 -18.00 -6.78
N ASP A 93 -0.51 -18.35 -5.55
CA ASP A 93 -1.23 -19.58 -5.24
C ASP A 93 -2.58 -19.65 -5.98
N VAL A 94 -3.35 -18.55 -6.01
CA VAL A 94 -4.60 -18.49 -6.78
C VAL A 94 -4.35 -18.77 -8.26
N LEU A 95 -3.31 -18.17 -8.84
CA LEU A 95 -2.95 -18.36 -10.25
C LEU A 95 -2.47 -19.80 -10.52
N ALA A 96 -1.67 -20.36 -9.60
CA ALA A 96 -1.18 -21.74 -9.71
C ALA A 96 -2.35 -22.76 -9.68
N ARG A 97 -3.35 -22.55 -8.80
CA ARG A 97 -4.56 -23.39 -8.77
C ARG A 97 -5.40 -23.26 -10.04
N LEU A 98 -5.37 -22.14 -10.73
CA LEU A 98 -5.93 -21.96 -12.07
C LEU A 98 -5.07 -22.59 -13.16
N GLY A 99 -3.90 -23.16 -12.82
CA GLY A 99 -2.99 -23.78 -13.78
C GLY A 99 -1.99 -22.81 -14.42
N TYR A 100 -1.86 -21.59 -13.89
CA TYR A 100 -0.90 -20.60 -14.34
C TYR A 100 0.27 -20.52 -13.37
N ASN A 101 1.40 -21.13 -13.70
CA ASN A 101 2.61 -21.05 -12.88
C ASN A 101 3.31 -19.71 -13.16
N VAL A 102 3.16 -18.78 -12.25
CA VAL A 102 3.74 -17.43 -12.33
C VAL A 102 4.95 -17.35 -11.43
N ARG A 103 6.06 -16.86 -11.96
CA ARG A 103 7.24 -16.48 -11.18
C ARG A 103 7.26 -14.96 -11.03
N LEU A 104 7.41 -14.47 -9.81
CA LEU A 104 7.61 -13.05 -9.56
C LEU A 104 9.09 -12.70 -9.79
N ASP A 105 9.36 -12.02 -10.88
CA ASP A 105 10.65 -11.42 -11.22
C ASP A 105 10.58 -9.89 -11.32
N PHE A 106 9.45 -9.31 -10.95
CA PHE A 106 9.23 -7.87 -10.92
C PHE A 106 10.18 -7.19 -9.93
N GLN A 107 10.81 -6.10 -10.35
CA GLN A 107 11.69 -5.31 -9.49
C GLN A 107 11.17 -3.88 -9.30
N SER A 108 10.76 -3.22 -10.37
CA SER A 108 10.26 -1.86 -10.34
C SER A 108 9.38 -1.56 -11.56
N LEU A 109 8.48 -0.58 -11.42
CA LEU A 109 7.74 0.02 -12.53
C LEU A 109 8.63 0.80 -13.49
N PHE A 110 9.83 1.16 -13.04
CA PHE A 110 10.77 2.00 -13.78
C PHE A 110 12.08 1.26 -14.02
N PRO A 111 12.86 1.67 -15.02
CA PRO A 111 14.23 1.19 -15.19
C PRO A 111 15.10 1.59 -13.97
N PRO A 112 16.31 1.03 -13.82
CA PRO A 112 17.21 1.36 -12.70
C PRO A 112 17.54 2.85 -12.57
N THR A 113 17.39 3.61 -13.65
CA THR A 113 17.58 5.07 -13.68
C THR A 113 16.39 5.86 -13.13
N GLY A 114 15.32 5.19 -12.76
CA GLY A 114 14.07 5.80 -12.30
C GLY A 114 13.15 6.25 -13.43
N GLY A 115 12.04 6.85 -13.07
CA GLY A 115 11.08 7.46 -13.99
C GLY A 115 11.61 8.74 -14.65
N ASN A 116 10.95 9.21 -15.70
CA ASN A 116 11.36 10.42 -16.40
C ASN A 116 11.08 11.68 -15.55
N LEU A 117 12.08 12.17 -14.83
CA LEU A 117 11.99 13.37 -13.98
C LEU A 117 11.59 14.64 -14.75
N ARG A 118 11.85 14.73 -16.05
CA ARG A 118 11.47 15.91 -16.84
C ARG A 118 9.96 16.17 -16.87
N LEU A 119 9.15 15.12 -16.59
CA LEU A 119 7.70 15.26 -16.51
C LEU A 119 7.20 15.96 -15.23
N VAL A 120 8.09 16.17 -14.26
CA VAL A 120 7.77 16.76 -12.95
C VAL A 120 8.77 17.81 -12.48
N SER A 121 9.92 17.98 -13.19
CA SER A 121 11.02 18.86 -12.78
C SER A 121 10.64 20.35 -12.77
N ASP A 122 9.69 20.77 -13.57
CA ASP A 122 9.13 22.12 -13.54
C ASP A 122 8.46 22.47 -12.21
N ARG A 123 7.97 21.47 -11.49
CA ARG A 123 7.27 21.63 -10.22
C ARG A 123 8.16 21.39 -9.01
N ILE A 124 9.03 20.39 -9.10
CA ILE A 124 9.86 19.97 -7.96
C ILE A 124 11.34 20.31 -8.14
N GLY A 125 11.77 20.78 -9.29
CA GLY A 125 13.18 20.96 -9.63
C GLY A 125 13.93 19.64 -9.90
N GLU A 126 15.21 19.73 -10.19
CA GLU A 126 16.08 18.60 -10.47
C GLU A 126 16.81 18.12 -9.22
N LYS A 127 17.16 16.82 -9.17
CA LYS A 127 18.00 16.25 -8.13
C LYS A 127 19.44 16.68 -8.37
N LYS A 128 20.01 17.46 -7.44
CA LYS A 128 21.40 17.91 -7.52
C LYS A 128 22.37 16.77 -7.20
N MET A 129 23.58 16.86 -7.70
CA MET A 129 24.64 15.92 -7.35
C MET A 129 24.84 15.89 -5.83
N PHE A 130 24.93 14.69 -5.26
CA PHE A 130 25.04 14.42 -3.81
C PHE A 130 23.86 14.90 -2.95
N GLN A 131 22.77 15.36 -3.56
CA GLN A 131 21.54 15.67 -2.83
C GLN A 131 20.78 14.37 -2.50
N GLN A 132 20.46 14.18 -1.23
CA GLN A 132 19.60 13.07 -0.80
C GLN A 132 18.14 13.48 -0.90
N TRP A 133 17.33 12.65 -1.55
CA TRP A 133 15.89 12.80 -1.60
C TRP A 133 15.22 11.78 -0.68
N ILE A 134 14.57 12.27 0.36
CA ILE A 134 13.90 11.44 1.38
C ILE A 134 12.40 11.62 1.23
N GLY A 135 11.66 10.53 1.06
CA GLY A 135 10.21 10.55 1.10
C GLY A 135 9.71 10.30 2.52
N ILE A 136 8.65 10.99 2.94
CA ILE A 136 7.93 10.70 4.19
C ILE A 136 6.44 10.64 3.90
N ALA A 137 5.80 9.51 4.20
CA ALA A 137 4.35 9.32 4.17
C ALA A 137 3.84 9.04 5.59
N PRO A 138 3.52 10.10 6.35
CA PRO A 138 3.31 10.00 7.81
C PRO A 138 1.89 9.60 8.20
N PHE A 139 1.01 9.37 7.22
CA PHE A 139 -0.41 9.13 7.44
C PHE A 139 -0.84 7.72 7.02
N ALA A 140 -1.96 7.29 7.56
CA ALA A 140 -2.64 6.06 7.18
C ALA A 140 -4.15 6.19 7.45
N ALA A 141 -4.95 5.32 6.82
CA ALA A 141 -6.41 5.36 6.91
C ALA A 141 -6.97 5.21 8.34
N PHE A 142 -6.20 4.60 9.25
CA PHE A 142 -6.64 4.36 10.63
C PHE A 142 -5.61 4.86 11.64
N ARG A 143 -6.10 5.49 12.71
CA ARG A 143 -5.29 6.07 13.78
C ARG A 143 -4.26 5.10 14.38
N GLY A 144 -4.61 3.83 14.53
CA GLY A 144 -3.69 2.81 15.06
C GLY A 144 -2.48 2.50 14.17
N LYS A 145 -2.39 3.08 12.98
CA LYS A 145 -1.25 2.98 12.06
C LYS A 145 -0.43 4.28 11.98
N VAL A 146 -0.92 5.37 12.54
CA VAL A 146 -0.31 6.70 12.39
C VAL A 146 0.68 6.96 13.53
N TYR A 147 1.90 7.35 13.18
CA TYR A 147 2.88 7.86 14.13
C TYR A 147 2.51 9.30 14.52
N PRO A 148 2.62 9.68 15.80
CA PRO A 148 2.19 11.01 16.25
C PRO A 148 2.85 12.15 15.47
N ALA A 149 2.07 13.15 15.06
CA ALA A 149 2.54 14.26 14.21
C ALA A 149 3.73 15.02 14.84
N GLN A 150 3.71 15.22 16.18
CA GLN A 150 4.80 15.87 16.89
C GLN A 150 6.11 15.06 16.85
N LEU A 151 6.01 13.74 16.86
CA LEU A 151 7.17 12.86 16.73
C LEU A 151 7.66 12.80 15.28
N THR A 152 6.75 12.81 14.31
CA THR A 152 7.10 12.94 12.89
C THR A 152 7.86 14.25 12.62
N GLU A 153 7.42 15.36 13.21
CA GLU A 153 8.10 16.64 13.10
C GLU A 153 9.52 16.59 13.68
N ARG A 154 9.71 15.91 14.81
CA ARG A 154 11.06 15.69 15.36
C ARG A 154 11.93 14.86 14.44
N VAL A 155 11.38 13.87 13.75
CA VAL A 155 12.11 13.09 12.73
C VAL A 155 12.52 13.99 11.57
N ILE A 156 11.63 14.85 11.06
CA ILE A 156 11.92 15.83 10.00
C ILE A 156 13.09 16.75 10.43
N ALA A 157 13.00 17.36 11.60
CA ALA A 157 14.03 18.25 12.13
C ALA A 157 15.39 17.56 12.26
N GLU A 158 15.39 16.30 12.75
CA GLU A 158 16.61 15.54 12.95
C GLU A 158 17.24 15.10 11.62
N LEU A 159 16.42 14.73 10.61
CA LEU A 159 16.91 14.43 9.27
C LEU A 159 17.59 15.65 8.63
N ILE A 160 16.97 16.82 8.70
CA ILE A 160 17.55 18.07 8.17
C ILE A 160 18.85 18.40 8.89
N ARG A 161 18.88 18.25 10.22
CA ARG A 161 20.08 18.52 11.02
C ARG A 161 21.26 17.60 10.68
N ARG A 162 20.98 16.29 10.46
CA ARG A 162 22.01 15.28 10.15
C ARG A 162 22.43 15.28 8.68
N HIS A 163 21.53 15.66 7.80
CA HIS A 163 21.69 15.62 6.35
C HIS A 163 21.39 16.99 5.73
N PRO A 164 22.29 18.01 5.88
CA PRO A 164 22.02 19.38 5.45
C PRO A 164 21.77 19.55 3.94
N SER A 165 22.16 18.56 3.13
CA SER A 165 21.88 18.54 1.68
C SER A 165 20.64 17.75 1.32
N CYS A 166 19.88 17.25 2.27
CA CYS A 166 18.68 16.49 1.97
C CYS A 166 17.54 17.39 1.50
N ARG A 167 16.64 16.79 0.76
CA ARG A 167 15.32 17.33 0.44
C ARG A 167 14.27 16.32 0.83
N ILE A 168 13.25 16.75 1.55
CA ILE A 168 12.19 15.89 2.07
C ILE A 168 10.94 16.10 1.23
N PHE A 169 10.41 15.02 0.69
CA PHE A 169 9.13 14.97 -0.03
C PHE A 169 8.07 14.36 0.88
N LEU A 170 7.03 15.14 1.19
CA LEU A 170 5.93 14.72 2.04
C LEU A 170 4.76 14.27 1.18
N PHE A 171 4.24 13.07 1.47
CA PHE A 171 3.13 12.45 0.75
C PHE A 171 1.92 12.27 1.67
N GLY A 172 0.73 12.62 1.19
CA GLY A 172 -0.53 12.48 1.90
C GLY A 172 -1.71 12.74 1.00
N GLY A 173 -2.92 12.65 1.54
CA GLY A 173 -4.15 12.87 0.79
C GLY A 173 -5.31 13.36 1.67
N GLY A 174 -6.20 14.16 1.08
CA GLY A 174 -7.30 14.77 1.80
C GLY A 174 -6.90 16.01 2.62
N ASP A 175 -7.90 16.85 2.93
CA ASP A 175 -7.68 18.21 3.44
C ASP A 175 -6.90 18.27 4.76
N ALA A 176 -7.19 17.37 5.68
CA ALA A 176 -6.55 17.38 7.00
C ALA A 176 -5.07 17.00 6.94
N GLU A 177 -4.71 15.99 6.12
CA GLU A 177 -3.32 15.56 5.92
C GLU A 177 -2.53 16.64 5.16
N MET A 178 -3.13 17.22 4.11
CA MET A 178 -2.53 18.31 3.35
C MET A 178 -2.26 19.54 4.22
N ALA A 179 -3.21 19.96 5.05
CA ALA A 179 -3.01 21.07 5.97
C ALA A 179 -1.88 20.82 6.98
N GLN A 180 -1.66 19.57 7.39
CA GLN A 180 -0.53 19.23 8.27
C GLN A 180 0.80 19.26 7.52
N ILE A 181 0.83 18.75 6.28
CA ILE A 181 2.03 18.80 5.42
C ILE A 181 2.42 20.25 5.15
N ASP A 182 1.45 21.10 4.81
CA ASP A 182 1.70 22.53 4.53
C ASP A 182 2.29 23.26 5.73
N ARG A 183 1.84 22.94 6.96
CA ARG A 183 2.47 23.48 8.18
C ARG A 183 3.95 23.09 8.29
N TRP A 184 4.29 21.83 8.04
CA TRP A 184 5.69 21.40 8.06
C TRP A 184 6.51 22.05 6.93
N CYS A 185 5.95 22.18 5.73
CA CYS A 185 6.63 22.87 4.63
C CYS A 185 6.86 24.37 4.90
N ALA A 186 5.93 25.01 5.60
CA ALA A 186 6.10 26.42 6.03
C ALA A 186 7.21 26.58 7.09
N GLN A 187 7.39 25.57 7.95
CA GLN A 187 8.40 25.60 9.02
C GLN A 187 9.79 25.15 8.54
N TYR A 188 9.84 24.18 7.62
CA TYR A 188 11.08 23.56 7.14
C TYR A 188 11.21 23.75 5.62
N LYS A 189 12.11 24.65 5.20
CA LYS A 189 12.34 25.01 3.78
C LYS A 189 12.80 23.83 2.90
N ASP A 190 13.37 22.80 3.53
CA ASP A 190 13.86 21.60 2.84
C ASP A 190 12.74 20.55 2.63
N CYS A 191 11.54 20.84 3.13
CA CYS A 191 10.34 20.04 2.90
C CYS A 191 9.55 20.51 1.68
N THR A 192 8.96 19.58 0.97
CA THR A 192 8.13 19.81 -0.22
C THR A 192 6.85 19.00 -0.10
N ASN A 193 5.68 19.61 -0.24
CA ASN A 193 4.39 18.92 -0.35
C ASN A 193 4.28 18.28 -1.74
N ALA A 194 4.71 17.02 -1.84
CA ALA A 194 4.75 16.31 -3.11
C ALA A 194 3.35 16.07 -3.68
N SER A 195 2.41 15.62 -2.87
CA SER A 195 1.05 15.28 -3.32
C SER A 195 0.29 16.50 -3.85
N GLN A 196 0.49 17.68 -3.24
CA GLN A 196 -0.11 18.92 -3.72
C GLN A 196 0.49 19.36 -5.06
N LEU A 197 1.81 19.31 -5.20
CA LEU A 197 2.51 19.78 -6.40
C LEU A 197 2.32 18.86 -7.60
N LEU A 198 2.26 17.54 -7.37
CA LEU A 198 2.28 16.57 -8.46
C LEU A 198 0.88 16.25 -9.03
N GLY A 199 -0.16 16.27 -8.23
CA GLY A 199 -1.55 16.15 -8.65
C GLY A 199 -1.98 14.80 -9.25
N SER A 200 -1.08 13.80 -9.33
CA SER A 200 -1.42 12.45 -9.77
C SER A 200 -0.47 11.39 -9.21
N VAL A 201 -1.01 10.19 -9.00
CA VAL A 201 -0.23 9.04 -8.53
C VAL A 201 0.92 8.69 -9.49
N GLN A 202 0.74 8.85 -10.80
CA GLN A 202 1.79 8.59 -11.78
C GLN A 202 2.98 9.53 -11.57
N GLN A 203 2.74 10.81 -11.30
CA GLN A 203 3.79 11.78 -11.02
C GLN A 203 4.45 11.53 -9.67
N GLU A 204 3.68 11.14 -8.65
CA GLU A 204 4.23 10.72 -7.37
C GLU A 204 5.15 9.50 -7.50
N LEU A 205 4.75 8.48 -8.28
CA LEU A 205 5.59 7.30 -8.56
C LEU A 205 6.91 7.67 -9.25
N ILE A 206 6.90 8.65 -10.18
CA ILE A 206 8.14 9.15 -10.79
C ILE A 206 9.06 9.72 -9.70
N VAL A 207 8.55 10.57 -8.82
CA VAL A 207 9.36 11.13 -7.73
C VAL A 207 9.83 10.03 -6.77
N MET A 208 8.93 9.11 -6.39
CA MET A 208 9.26 7.99 -5.52
C MET A 208 10.43 7.17 -6.08
N SER A 209 10.48 6.91 -7.40
CA SER A 209 11.58 6.14 -8.02
C SER A 209 12.95 6.82 -7.97
N HIS A 210 13.03 8.08 -7.57
CA HIS A 210 14.26 8.84 -7.39
C HIS A 210 14.60 9.12 -5.92
N LEU A 211 13.76 8.67 -4.98
CA LEU A 211 14.07 8.77 -3.56
C LEU A 211 15.21 7.81 -3.18
N ASP A 212 16.08 8.25 -2.31
CA ASP A 212 17.10 7.37 -1.73
C ASP A 212 16.50 6.46 -0.65
N VAL A 213 15.44 6.93 0.02
CA VAL A 213 14.67 6.17 1.00
C VAL A 213 13.27 6.77 1.18
N MET A 214 12.30 5.93 1.45
CA MET A 214 10.94 6.31 1.87
C MET A 214 10.69 5.88 3.31
N LEU A 215 10.33 6.82 4.18
CA LEU A 215 9.78 6.54 5.51
C LEU A 215 8.25 6.54 5.42
N SER A 216 7.61 5.42 5.68
CA SER A 216 6.16 5.31 5.52
C SER A 216 5.49 4.57 6.66
N MET A 217 4.27 4.96 6.97
CA MET A 217 3.36 4.11 7.76
C MET A 217 2.96 2.87 6.95
N ASP A 218 2.38 1.87 7.61
CA ASP A 218 1.63 0.78 6.98
C ASP A 218 0.43 1.37 6.21
N SER A 219 0.68 1.88 5.00
CA SER A 219 -0.25 2.65 4.16
C SER A 219 -0.05 2.36 2.67
N VAL A 220 -0.90 2.94 1.82
CA VAL A 220 -0.76 2.80 0.36
C VAL A 220 0.58 3.32 -0.15
N ASN A 221 1.12 4.38 0.44
CA ASN A 221 2.40 4.97 0.02
C ASN A 221 3.59 4.04 0.24
N MET A 222 3.55 3.18 1.27
CA MET A 222 4.51 2.10 1.47
C MET A 222 4.57 1.18 0.24
N HIS A 223 3.40 0.78 -0.27
CA HIS A 223 3.31 -0.10 -1.44
C HIS A 223 3.69 0.62 -2.74
N LEU A 224 3.28 1.88 -2.91
CA LEU A 224 3.64 2.68 -4.07
C LEU A 224 5.15 2.89 -4.18
N ALA A 225 5.81 3.24 -3.08
CA ALA A 225 7.27 3.37 -3.05
C ALA A 225 7.97 2.03 -3.34
N SER A 226 7.46 0.90 -2.80
CA SER A 226 8.00 -0.42 -3.10
C SER A 226 7.96 -0.76 -4.58
N ILE A 227 6.81 -0.55 -5.25
CA ILE A 227 6.70 -0.86 -6.68
C ILE A 227 7.43 0.14 -7.57
N ALA A 228 7.74 1.34 -7.05
CA ALA A 228 8.64 2.29 -7.70
C ALA A 228 10.12 1.90 -7.58
N GLY A 229 10.45 0.84 -6.81
CA GLY A 229 11.81 0.35 -6.61
C GLY A 229 12.57 1.08 -5.50
N THR A 230 11.91 1.87 -4.68
CA THR A 230 12.51 2.62 -3.58
C THR A 230 12.60 1.77 -2.32
N ARG A 231 13.75 1.83 -1.62
CA ARG A 231 13.88 1.27 -0.27
C ARG A 231 12.89 1.95 0.67
N VAL A 232 12.12 1.16 1.40
CA VAL A 232 11.14 1.69 2.35
C VAL A 232 11.49 1.26 3.77
N VAL A 233 11.63 2.23 4.65
CA VAL A 233 11.61 2.04 6.10
C VAL A 233 10.18 2.22 6.56
N SER A 234 9.56 1.15 7.07
CA SER A 234 8.14 1.13 7.41
C SER A 234 7.89 1.15 8.91
N LEU A 235 6.98 2.03 9.35
CA LEU A 235 6.58 2.14 10.76
C LEU A 235 5.24 1.42 10.99
N TRP A 236 5.22 0.59 12.04
CA TRP A 236 4.08 -0.26 12.37
C TRP A 236 3.59 0.01 13.80
N GLY A 237 2.37 0.52 13.91
CA GLY A 237 1.70 0.78 15.18
C GLY A 237 0.93 -0.44 15.71
N ALA A 238 -0.41 -0.39 15.69
CA ALA A 238 -1.28 -1.48 16.15
C ALA A 238 -1.29 -2.72 15.22
N THR A 239 -0.77 -2.59 14.01
CA THR A 239 -0.62 -3.68 13.01
C THR A 239 0.76 -4.32 13.10
N HIS A 240 1.02 -5.35 12.30
CA HIS A 240 2.30 -6.08 12.27
C HIS A 240 2.56 -6.63 10.86
N PRO A 241 3.81 -6.59 10.36
CA PRO A 241 4.15 -7.15 9.04
C PRO A 241 3.84 -8.65 8.91
N TYR A 242 3.79 -9.39 10.02
CA TYR A 242 3.41 -10.81 10.03
C TYR A 242 1.98 -11.10 9.54
N ALA A 243 1.14 -10.06 9.39
CA ALA A 243 -0.16 -10.20 8.73
C ALA A 243 -0.07 -10.42 7.20
N GLY A 244 1.15 -10.38 6.63
CA GLY A 244 1.40 -10.56 5.20
C GLY A 244 1.24 -9.28 4.38
N TYR A 245 1.25 -8.10 5.02
CA TYR A 245 1.00 -6.81 4.37
C TYR A 245 2.26 -5.96 4.14
N LEU A 246 3.44 -6.51 4.33
CA LEU A 246 4.67 -5.81 3.97
C LEU A 246 4.69 -5.55 2.45
N GLY A 247 5.25 -4.40 2.03
CA GLY A 247 5.32 -4.05 0.62
C GLY A 247 6.19 -5.02 -0.19
N TYR A 248 5.96 -5.06 -1.48
CA TYR A 248 6.68 -5.95 -2.38
C TYR A 248 8.19 -5.71 -2.32
N GLY A 249 8.97 -6.78 -2.15
CA GLY A 249 10.44 -6.70 -2.12
C GLY A 249 11.04 -5.98 -0.91
N GLN A 250 10.23 -5.60 0.09
CA GLN A 250 10.75 -4.95 1.30
C GLN A 250 11.38 -5.95 2.27
N SER A 251 12.43 -5.49 2.98
CA SER A 251 13.07 -6.25 4.03
C SER A 251 12.38 -6.07 5.39
N HIS A 252 12.33 -7.13 6.17
CA HIS A 252 11.96 -7.06 7.59
C HIS A 252 12.95 -6.25 8.42
N ASP A 253 14.20 -6.10 7.97
CA ASP A 253 15.23 -5.29 8.65
C ASP A 253 14.92 -3.79 8.60
N ASP A 254 14.09 -3.37 7.63
CA ASP A 254 13.63 -1.98 7.47
C ASP A 254 12.27 -1.73 8.17
N VAL A 255 11.83 -2.64 9.03
CA VAL A 255 10.60 -2.50 9.81
C VAL A 255 10.91 -1.88 11.18
N ILE A 256 10.29 -0.75 11.47
CA ILE A 256 10.34 -0.08 12.77
C ILE A 256 9.03 -0.31 13.51
N GLN A 257 9.13 -0.87 14.70
CA GLN A 257 7.97 -1.16 15.54
C GLN A 257 8.37 -1.24 17.01
N ALA A 258 7.45 -0.90 17.92
CA ALA A 258 7.67 -1.08 19.35
C ALA A 258 7.50 -2.56 19.73
N ASP A 259 8.38 -3.06 20.57
CA ASP A 259 8.23 -4.42 21.16
C ASP A 259 7.26 -4.37 22.33
N LEU A 260 5.96 -4.55 22.02
CA LEU A 260 4.88 -4.56 22.99
C LEU A 260 4.10 -5.86 22.87
N GLY A 261 4.01 -6.64 23.96
CA GLY A 261 3.31 -7.94 23.98
C GLY A 261 1.82 -7.89 23.58
N CYS A 262 1.19 -6.71 23.56
CA CYS A 262 -0.17 -6.54 23.05
C CYS A 262 -0.23 -6.48 21.51
N ARG A 263 0.89 -6.23 20.82
CA ARG A 263 0.93 -6.10 19.35
C ARG A 263 1.01 -7.46 18.64
N PRO A 264 0.47 -7.59 17.41
CA PRO A 264 -0.55 -6.69 16.86
C PRO A 264 -1.88 -6.82 17.64
N CYS A 265 -2.56 -5.71 17.83
CA CYS A 265 -3.89 -5.70 18.44
C CYS A 265 -5.02 -5.47 17.41
N SER A 266 -4.65 -5.17 16.18
CA SER A 266 -5.56 -5.00 15.04
C SER A 266 -4.90 -5.46 13.74
N LEU A 267 -5.67 -6.04 12.82
CA LEU A 267 -5.19 -6.35 11.46
C LEU A 267 -5.10 -5.09 10.59
N HIS A 268 -5.96 -4.11 10.83
CA HIS A 268 -6.12 -2.93 9.99
C HIS A 268 -5.89 -1.60 10.72
N GLY A 269 -5.57 -1.64 12.02
CA GLY A 269 -5.37 -0.42 12.82
C GLY A 269 -6.66 0.30 13.21
N ASN A 270 -7.83 -0.28 12.98
CA ASN A 270 -9.15 0.32 13.20
C ASN A 270 -9.70 0.12 14.62
N ARG A 271 -8.94 -0.53 15.50
CA ARG A 271 -9.32 -0.69 16.91
C ARG A 271 -8.64 0.38 17.75
N LEU A 272 -9.39 0.94 18.72
CA LEU A 272 -8.82 1.86 19.71
C LEU A 272 -7.80 1.12 20.58
N CYS A 273 -6.71 1.79 20.89
CA CYS A 273 -5.72 1.26 21.83
C CYS A 273 -6.30 1.26 23.24
N LYS A 274 -6.28 0.09 23.90
CA LYS A 274 -6.78 -0.05 25.29
C LYS A 274 -5.83 0.56 26.33
N ARG A 275 -4.57 0.83 25.94
CA ARG A 275 -3.53 1.40 26.82
C ARG A 275 -3.37 2.91 26.62
N GLY A 276 -4.08 3.52 25.66
CA GLY A 276 -3.99 4.95 25.36
C GLY A 276 -2.76 5.36 24.54
N ASP A 277 -2.00 4.42 24.02
CA ASP A 277 -0.79 4.67 23.21
C ASP A 277 -1.16 5.00 21.76
#